data_ed55b7514046200ea0ec73ae125ddd55
#
_entry.id   ed55b7514046200ea0ec73ae125ddd55
#
_cell.length_a   1.000
_cell.length_b   1.000
_cell.length_c   1.000
_cell.angle_alpha   90.00
_cell.angle_beta   90.00
_cell.angle_gamma   90.00
#
_symmetry.space_group_name_H-M   'P 1'
#
loop_
_entity.id
_entity.type
_entity.pdbx_description
1 polymer ?
#
loop_
_entity_poly.entity_id
_entity_poly.type
_entity_poly.pdbx_seq_one_letter_code
_entity_poly.pdbx_strand_id
1 'polypeptide(L)'
;MEQVFQFLKELKKHNNREWMQDHRDLYLECKTEVTELILQLINGISQFDSGIAGLQPKDCLFRINRDIRFSHNKDPYKTNFGAAITGGGRKTGNPSYYLHIAPDKSFFAGGMYMPSPDKLKKIRQEIDYNASALKAITSEVSFFKTFGTIRGQALKTSPKGYASDHPEIALLRLKSFLVKKDLTDHSFHSSNHLSRLITLGEMIHPFNKYLEVAIS
;
A
#
# COMPACT_ATOMS: atom_id res chain seq x y z
N MET A 1 -2.82 -1.00 -19.83
CA MET A 1 -1.66 -0.96 -18.87
C MET A 1 -0.30 -0.94 -19.55
N GLU A 2 -0.14 -1.46 -20.77
CA GLU A 2 1.15 -1.44 -21.48
C GLU A 2 1.67 -0.02 -21.71
N GLN A 3 0.80 0.89 -22.19
CA GLN A 3 1.11 2.30 -22.38
C GLN A 3 1.56 2.97 -21.06
N VAL A 4 0.94 2.62 -19.92
CA VAL A 4 1.33 3.13 -18.58
C VAL A 4 2.77 2.73 -18.25
N PHE A 5 3.13 1.45 -18.44
CA PHE A 5 4.50 0.99 -18.19
C PHE A 5 5.52 1.64 -19.13
N GLN A 6 5.19 1.77 -20.41
CA GLN A 6 6.07 2.44 -21.39
C GLN A 6 6.29 3.90 -21.00
N PHE A 7 5.22 4.64 -20.68
CA PHE A 7 5.31 6.02 -20.21
C PHE A 7 6.22 6.16 -18.98
N LEU A 8 6.06 5.29 -17.97
CA LEU A 8 6.89 5.33 -16.77
C LEU A 8 8.35 4.99 -17.03
N LYS A 9 8.63 4.09 -18.00
CA LYS A 9 10.01 3.78 -18.44
C LYS A 9 10.67 4.99 -19.09
N GLU A 10 9.96 5.68 -19.98
CA GLU A 10 10.49 6.89 -20.63
C GLU A 10 10.61 8.06 -19.63
N LEU A 11 9.63 8.27 -18.77
CA LEU A 11 9.71 9.27 -17.70
C LEU A 11 10.93 9.05 -16.78
N LYS A 12 11.31 7.80 -16.53
CA LYS A 12 12.51 7.50 -15.73
C LYS A 12 13.81 7.95 -16.42
N LYS A 13 13.87 7.91 -17.75
CA LYS A 13 15.04 8.36 -18.55
C LYS A 13 15.08 9.89 -18.68
N HIS A 14 13.92 10.53 -18.76
CA HIS A 14 13.73 11.94 -19.10
C HIS A 14 12.98 12.69 -18.00
N ASN A 15 13.38 12.53 -16.72
CA ASN A 15 12.63 13.05 -15.58
C ASN A 15 12.85 14.55 -15.36
N ASN A 16 12.29 15.37 -16.26
CA ASN A 16 12.33 16.82 -16.19
C ASN A 16 10.99 17.44 -16.62
N ARG A 17 10.83 18.74 -16.42
CA ARG A 17 9.57 19.45 -16.67
C ARG A 17 9.25 19.62 -18.15
N GLU A 18 10.26 19.83 -18.98
CA GLU A 18 10.13 20.02 -20.41
C GLU A 18 9.57 18.74 -21.05
N TRP A 19 10.22 17.60 -20.82
CA TRP A 19 9.75 16.31 -21.31
C TRP A 19 8.30 16.00 -20.88
N MET A 20 7.96 16.27 -19.61
CA MET A 20 6.60 16.05 -19.10
C MET A 20 5.59 16.98 -19.77
N GLN A 21 5.96 18.20 -20.13
CA GLN A 21 5.10 19.13 -20.85
C GLN A 21 4.84 18.63 -22.27
N ASP A 22 5.86 18.16 -22.96
CA ASP A 22 5.75 17.62 -24.32
C ASP A 22 4.93 16.31 -24.37
N HIS A 23 4.93 15.55 -23.27
CA HIS A 23 4.20 14.27 -23.15
C HIS A 23 2.97 14.37 -22.24
N ARG A 24 2.41 15.58 -22.08
CA ARG A 24 1.29 15.83 -21.17
C ARG A 24 0.05 15.00 -21.51
N ASP A 25 -0.30 14.91 -22.78
CA ASP A 25 -1.50 14.19 -23.22
C ASP A 25 -1.34 12.69 -22.95
N LEU A 26 -0.19 12.11 -23.25
CA LEU A 26 0.14 10.73 -22.92
C LEU A 26 0.06 10.47 -21.40
N TYR A 27 0.56 11.41 -20.59
CA TYR A 27 0.41 11.31 -19.12
C TYR A 27 -1.06 11.30 -18.70
N LEU A 28 -1.91 12.13 -19.30
CA LEU A 28 -3.33 12.19 -18.97
C LEU A 28 -4.06 10.90 -19.36
N GLU A 29 -3.76 10.34 -20.53
CA GLU A 29 -4.28 9.02 -20.94
C GLU A 29 -3.87 7.92 -19.96
N CYS A 30 -2.60 7.80 -19.63
CA CYS A 30 -2.09 6.85 -18.63
C CYS A 30 -2.76 7.03 -17.26
N LYS A 31 -2.93 8.29 -16.83
CA LYS A 31 -3.61 8.60 -15.58
C LYS A 31 -5.07 8.18 -15.59
N THR A 32 -5.76 8.33 -16.72
CA THR A 32 -7.15 7.90 -16.89
C THR A 32 -7.25 6.38 -16.75
N GLU A 33 -6.39 5.62 -17.46
CA GLU A 33 -6.36 4.16 -17.38
C GLU A 33 -6.11 3.66 -15.95
N VAL A 34 -5.17 4.28 -15.22
CA VAL A 34 -4.92 3.96 -13.81
C VAL A 34 -6.12 4.35 -12.93
N THR A 35 -6.78 5.47 -13.20
CA THR A 35 -7.95 5.92 -12.44
C THR A 35 -9.11 4.94 -12.56
N GLU A 36 -9.34 4.41 -13.77
CA GLU A 36 -10.35 3.38 -14.03
C GLU A 36 -10.05 2.08 -13.29
N LEU A 37 -8.79 1.63 -13.30
CA LEU A 37 -8.36 0.46 -12.52
C LEU A 37 -8.61 0.66 -11.02
N ILE A 38 -8.30 1.83 -10.48
CA ILE A 38 -8.55 2.12 -9.06
C ILE A 38 -10.04 2.17 -8.74
N LEU A 39 -10.87 2.70 -9.62
CA LEU A 39 -12.33 2.67 -9.45
C LEU A 39 -12.87 1.24 -9.40
N GLN A 40 -12.41 0.39 -10.31
CA GLN A 40 -12.79 -1.03 -10.34
C GLN A 40 -12.33 -1.77 -9.09
N LEU A 41 -11.12 -1.47 -8.58
CA LEU A 41 -10.62 -2.02 -7.31
C LEU A 41 -11.46 -1.56 -6.11
N ILE A 42 -11.81 -0.27 -6.02
CA ILE A 42 -12.68 0.24 -4.96
C ILE A 42 -14.01 -0.53 -4.98
N ASN A 43 -14.63 -0.67 -6.15
CA ASN A 43 -15.90 -1.39 -6.31
C ASN A 43 -15.77 -2.88 -5.90
N GLY A 44 -14.69 -3.55 -6.29
CA GLY A 44 -14.45 -4.94 -5.94
C GLY A 44 -14.19 -5.13 -4.43
N ILE A 45 -13.33 -4.32 -3.84
CA ILE A 45 -12.98 -4.39 -2.41
C ILE A 45 -14.19 -4.01 -1.54
N SER A 46 -15.04 -3.07 -1.98
CA SER A 46 -16.24 -2.65 -1.22
C SER A 46 -17.27 -3.78 -1.03
N GLN A 47 -17.17 -4.88 -1.78
CA GLN A 47 -18.05 -6.04 -1.60
C GLN A 47 -17.80 -6.78 -0.26
N PHE A 48 -16.58 -6.71 0.25
CA PHE A 48 -16.21 -7.34 1.52
C PHE A 48 -15.72 -6.34 2.58
N ASP A 49 -15.36 -5.11 2.19
CA ASP A 49 -14.94 -4.03 3.09
C ASP A 49 -15.85 -2.81 2.89
N SER A 50 -16.94 -2.76 3.65
CA SER A 50 -17.91 -1.66 3.59
C SER A 50 -17.32 -0.30 4.00
N GLY A 51 -16.21 -0.28 4.73
CA GLY A 51 -15.54 0.96 5.16
C GLY A 51 -14.99 1.81 4.03
N ILE A 52 -14.86 1.24 2.82
CA ILE A 52 -14.39 1.98 1.64
C ILE A 52 -15.50 2.29 0.62
N ALA A 53 -16.75 1.94 0.91
CA ALA A 53 -17.86 2.20 0.01
C ALA A 53 -18.00 3.72 -0.26
N GLY A 54 -18.25 4.07 -1.52
CA GLY A 54 -18.41 5.47 -1.95
C GLY A 54 -17.09 6.26 -2.13
N LEU A 55 -15.93 5.64 -1.87
CA LEU A 55 -14.64 6.26 -2.13
C LEU A 55 -14.48 6.59 -3.62
N GLN A 56 -13.82 7.70 -3.91
CA GLN A 56 -13.49 8.08 -5.28
C GLN A 56 -11.99 7.89 -5.55
N PRO A 57 -11.57 7.53 -6.78
CA PRO A 57 -10.16 7.36 -7.11
C PRO A 57 -9.26 8.55 -6.75
N LYS A 58 -9.78 9.79 -6.86
CA LYS A 58 -9.08 11.03 -6.47
C LYS A 58 -8.67 11.06 -5.00
N ASP A 59 -9.41 10.36 -4.13
CA ASP A 59 -9.15 10.27 -2.69
C ASP A 59 -8.06 9.25 -2.37
N CYS A 60 -7.80 8.32 -3.31
CA CYS A 60 -6.83 7.23 -3.19
C CYS A 60 -5.51 7.51 -3.90
N LEU A 61 -5.54 8.10 -5.10
CA LEU A 61 -4.39 8.30 -5.97
C LEU A 61 -3.43 9.36 -5.41
N PHE A 62 -2.14 9.04 -5.44
CA PHE A 62 -1.08 10.01 -5.17
C PHE A 62 -0.73 10.81 -6.44
N ARG A 63 -0.40 12.08 -6.25
CA ARG A 63 0.13 12.92 -7.34
C ARG A 63 1.46 12.37 -7.84
N ILE A 64 1.73 12.51 -9.14
CA ILE A 64 3.01 12.13 -9.75
C ILE A 64 4.15 13.06 -9.33
N ASN A 65 3.86 14.33 -9.06
CA ASN A 65 4.87 15.29 -8.62
C ASN A 65 5.50 14.88 -7.29
N ARG A 66 6.83 15.02 -7.20
CA ARG A 66 7.59 14.83 -5.96
C ARG A 66 7.68 16.12 -5.16
N ASP A 67 7.81 15.99 -3.85
CA ASP A 67 8.32 17.07 -3.01
C ASP A 67 9.84 16.93 -2.92
N ILE A 68 10.54 17.79 -3.63
CA ILE A 68 11.99 17.72 -3.79
C ILE A 68 12.75 18.70 -2.89
N ARG A 69 12.03 19.45 -2.02
CA ARG A 69 12.65 20.51 -1.20
C ARG A 69 13.79 19.98 -0.34
N PHE A 70 13.60 18.82 0.29
CA PHE A 70 14.56 18.19 1.19
C PHE A 70 15.20 16.92 0.61
N SER A 71 14.99 16.63 -0.69
CA SER A 71 15.52 15.43 -1.34
C SER A 71 16.87 15.72 -2.01
N HIS A 72 17.84 14.81 -1.88
CA HIS A 72 19.07 14.83 -2.69
C HIS A 72 18.77 14.61 -4.17
N ASN A 73 17.90 13.67 -4.49
CA ASN A 73 17.40 13.48 -5.84
C ASN A 73 16.40 14.58 -6.19
N LYS A 74 16.72 15.39 -7.22
CA LYS A 74 15.92 16.53 -7.68
C LYS A 74 14.98 16.21 -8.84
N ASP A 75 14.83 14.95 -9.23
CA ASP A 75 13.84 14.53 -10.22
C ASP A 75 12.44 15.03 -9.80
N PRO A 76 11.74 15.81 -10.65
CA PRO A 76 10.48 16.44 -10.25
C PRO A 76 9.29 15.47 -10.16
N TYR A 77 9.40 14.28 -10.78
CA TYR A 77 8.31 13.32 -10.87
C TYR A 77 8.66 11.97 -10.26
N LYS A 78 7.65 11.27 -9.77
CA LYS A 78 7.74 9.85 -9.42
C LYS A 78 7.69 9.03 -10.69
N THR A 79 8.40 7.92 -10.70
CA THR A 79 8.39 6.94 -11.81
C THR A 79 7.44 5.78 -11.51
N ASN A 80 6.33 6.09 -10.83
CA ASN A 80 5.27 5.16 -10.47
C ASN A 80 3.94 5.88 -10.29
N PHE A 81 2.85 5.14 -10.50
CA PHE A 81 1.54 5.48 -9.94
C PHE A 81 1.35 4.72 -8.63
N GLY A 82 0.70 5.34 -7.67
CA GLY A 82 0.38 4.73 -6.38
C GLY A 82 -1.01 5.13 -5.93
N ALA A 83 -1.73 4.20 -5.31
CA ALA A 83 -3.03 4.45 -4.72
C ALA A 83 -3.16 3.75 -3.37
N ALA A 84 -3.65 4.46 -2.35
CA ALA A 84 -4.01 3.91 -1.06
C ALA A 84 -5.53 3.95 -0.90
N ILE A 85 -6.15 2.79 -0.90
CA ILE A 85 -7.59 2.60 -0.76
C ILE A 85 -7.88 2.33 0.71
N THR A 86 -8.55 3.26 1.38
CA THR A 86 -8.86 3.18 2.82
C THR A 86 -10.03 4.10 3.16
N GLY A 87 -10.80 3.75 4.17
CA GLY A 87 -11.93 4.55 4.63
C GLY A 87 -11.53 6.00 4.93
N GLY A 88 -12.28 6.96 4.36
CA GLY A 88 -11.98 8.39 4.47
C GLY A 88 -10.82 8.90 3.59
N GLY A 89 -10.21 8.02 2.77
CA GLY A 89 -9.16 8.36 1.81
C GLY A 89 -7.74 8.36 2.40
N ARG A 90 -6.75 8.42 1.51
CA ARG A 90 -5.30 8.24 1.80
C ARG A 90 -4.70 9.14 2.89
N LYS A 91 -5.39 10.23 3.26
CA LYS A 91 -4.88 11.17 4.27
C LYS A 91 -5.19 10.77 5.71
N THR A 92 -6.06 9.79 5.92
CA THR A 92 -6.48 9.35 7.26
C THR A 92 -5.36 8.65 8.04
N GLY A 93 -4.39 8.06 7.32
CA GLY A 93 -3.36 7.22 7.92
C GLY A 93 -3.95 5.97 8.61
N ASN A 94 -5.07 5.46 8.11
CA ASN A 94 -5.67 4.20 8.51
C ASN A 94 -5.06 3.03 7.74
N PRO A 95 -5.29 1.76 8.16
CA PRO A 95 -4.93 0.60 7.38
C PRO A 95 -5.48 0.73 5.96
N SER A 96 -4.70 0.35 4.97
CA SER A 96 -5.07 0.57 3.57
C SER A 96 -4.72 -0.63 2.69
N TYR A 97 -5.40 -0.75 1.58
CA TYR A 97 -4.95 -1.53 0.42
C TYR A 97 -4.14 -0.59 -0.46
N TYR A 98 -2.93 -0.95 -0.79
CA TYR A 98 -2.03 -0.08 -1.56
C TYR A 98 -1.59 -0.76 -2.84
N LEU A 99 -1.90 -0.15 -3.99
CA LEU A 99 -1.39 -0.56 -5.29
C LEU A 99 -0.25 0.36 -5.72
N HIS A 100 0.88 -0.23 -6.04
CA HIS A 100 2.05 0.42 -6.62
C HIS A 100 2.25 -0.09 -8.04
N ILE A 101 2.25 0.80 -9.02
CA ILE A 101 2.46 0.49 -10.43
C ILE A 101 3.76 1.15 -10.87
N ALA A 102 4.78 0.36 -11.09
CA ALA A 102 6.10 0.80 -11.56
C ALA A 102 6.75 -0.30 -12.39
N PRO A 103 7.44 0.01 -13.50
CA PRO A 103 8.13 -1.00 -14.28
C PRO A 103 9.04 -1.88 -13.43
N ASP A 104 8.88 -3.19 -13.53
CA ASP A 104 9.64 -4.24 -12.83
C ASP A 104 9.55 -4.20 -11.28
N LYS A 105 8.73 -3.31 -10.71
CA LYS A 105 8.65 -3.06 -9.26
C LYS A 105 7.24 -2.87 -8.75
N SER A 106 6.24 -3.32 -9.52
CA SER A 106 4.85 -3.23 -9.09
C SER A 106 4.57 -4.16 -7.90
N PHE A 107 3.67 -3.76 -7.03
CA PHE A 107 3.22 -4.60 -5.91
C PHE A 107 1.84 -4.19 -5.40
N PHE A 108 1.19 -5.15 -4.75
CA PHE A 108 -0.01 -4.90 -3.96
C PHE A 108 0.28 -5.18 -2.49
N ALA A 109 -0.14 -4.29 -1.62
CA ALA A 109 0.17 -4.35 -0.19
C ALA A 109 -1.05 -4.02 0.66
N GLY A 110 -0.97 -4.40 1.94
CA GLY A 110 -1.94 -4.01 2.95
C GLY A 110 -1.29 -3.65 4.27
N GLY A 111 -2.04 -2.96 5.13
CA GLY A 111 -1.60 -2.58 6.46
C GLY A 111 -1.41 -1.08 6.66
N MET A 112 -0.58 -0.74 7.64
CA MET A 112 -0.28 0.66 8.01
C MET A 112 1.18 1.00 7.81
N TYR A 113 1.43 1.97 6.94
CA TYR A 113 2.75 2.54 6.71
C TYR A 113 2.96 3.76 7.61
N MET A 114 3.95 3.71 8.48
CA MET A 114 4.35 4.80 9.38
C MET A 114 3.15 5.44 10.12
N PRO A 115 2.39 4.67 10.92
CA PRO A 115 1.32 5.21 11.74
C PRO A 115 1.81 6.34 12.64
N SER A 116 0.91 7.25 13.00
CA SER A 116 1.21 8.28 14.01
C SER A 116 1.64 7.63 15.35
N PRO A 117 2.38 8.35 16.22
CA PRO A 117 2.80 7.82 17.51
C PRO A 117 1.66 7.23 18.33
N ASP A 118 0.49 7.89 18.32
CA ASP A 118 -0.69 7.43 19.07
C ASP A 118 -1.26 6.13 18.50
N LYS A 119 -1.41 6.05 17.16
CA LYS A 119 -1.84 4.81 16.50
C LYS A 119 -0.83 3.69 16.71
N LEU A 120 0.47 3.98 16.62
CA LEU A 120 1.52 3.00 16.87
C LEU A 120 1.49 2.46 18.30
N LYS A 121 1.20 3.32 19.29
CA LYS A 121 1.02 2.93 20.69
C LYS A 121 -0.17 1.98 20.83
N LYS A 122 -1.32 2.30 20.25
CA LYS A 122 -2.52 1.46 20.28
C LYS A 122 -2.30 0.10 19.63
N ILE A 123 -1.62 0.06 18.45
CA ILE A 123 -1.29 -1.20 17.78
C ILE A 123 -0.38 -2.08 18.66
N ARG A 124 0.63 -1.49 19.30
CA ARG A 124 1.49 -2.24 20.23
C ARG A 124 0.73 -2.78 21.42
N GLN A 125 -0.19 -2.01 21.95
CA GLN A 125 -1.04 -2.44 23.07
C GLN A 125 -1.95 -3.61 22.65
N GLU A 126 -2.55 -3.57 21.46
CA GLU A 126 -3.34 -4.68 20.93
C GLU A 126 -2.48 -5.93 20.68
N ILE A 127 -1.25 -5.78 20.17
CA ILE A 127 -0.31 -6.91 20.01
C ILE A 127 0.07 -7.51 21.38
N ASP A 128 0.29 -6.69 22.37
CA ASP A 128 0.59 -7.14 23.74
C ASP A 128 -0.53 -7.97 24.34
N TYR A 129 -1.77 -7.51 24.18
CA TYR A 129 -2.95 -8.19 24.75
C TYR A 129 -3.49 -9.34 23.90
N ASN A 130 -3.43 -9.23 22.56
CA ASN A 130 -4.13 -10.11 21.64
C ASN A 130 -3.28 -10.50 20.40
N ALA A 131 -2.01 -10.81 20.61
CA ALA A 131 -1.12 -11.26 19.54
C ALA A 131 -1.61 -12.54 18.85
N SER A 132 -2.36 -13.39 19.56
CA SER A 132 -2.88 -14.64 19.01
C SER A 132 -3.78 -14.42 17.80
N ALA A 133 -4.63 -13.39 17.79
CA ALA A 133 -5.49 -13.04 16.67
C ALA A 133 -4.66 -12.61 15.43
N LEU A 134 -3.64 -11.77 15.62
CA LEU A 134 -2.72 -11.37 14.55
C LEU A 134 -1.94 -12.58 13.99
N LYS A 135 -1.45 -13.44 14.87
CA LYS A 135 -0.71 -14.65 14.49
C LYS A 135 -1.61 -15.63 13.74
N ALA A 136 -2.87 -15.82 14.15
CA ALA A 136 -3.81 -16.68 13.44
C ALA A 136 -4.01 -16.21 11.99
N ILE A 137 -4.16 -14.91 11.77
CA ILE A 137 -4.27 -14.32 10.42
C ILE A 137 -3.00 -14.55 9.61
N THR A 138 -1.84 -14.23 10.17
CA THR A 138 -0.58 -14.21 9.44
C THR A 138 0.06 -15.59 9.26
N SER A 139 -0.32 -16.59 10.06
CA SER A 139 0.10 -17.97 9.93
C SER A 139 -0.85 -18.83 9.09
N GLU A 140 -2.01 -18.28 8.67
CA GLU A 140 -2.89 -18.99 7.74
C GLU A 140 -2.10 -19.34 6.46
N VAL A 141 -2.24 -20.58 5.98
CA VAL A 141 -1.36 -21.16 4.96
C VAL A 141 -1.35 -20.34 3.66
N SER A 142 -2.51 -19.92 3.18
CA SER A 142 -2.65 -19.14 1.95
C SER A 142 -2.08 -17.73 2.11
N PHE A 143 -2.34 -17.10 3.26
CA PHE A 143 -1.82 -15.79 3.60
C PHE A 143 -0.29 -15.81 3.67
N PHE A 144 0.28 -16.75 4.42
CA PHE A 144 1.73 -16.85 4.58
C PHE A 144 2.45 -17.17 3.26
N LYS A 145 1.91 -18.09 2.44
CA LYS A 145 2.45 -18.39 1.10
C LYS A 145 2.41 -17.18 0.15
N THR A 146 1.43 -16.30 0.31
CA THR A 146 1.25 -15.15 -0.57
C THR A 146 2.08 -13.95 -0.15
N PHE A 147 2.11 -13.61 1.14
CA PHE A 147 2.68 -12.37 1.66
C PHE A 147 3.94 -12.58 2.51
N GLY A 148 4.14 -13.78 3.06
CA GLY A 148 5.19 -14.04 4.03
C GLY A 148 4.92 -13.38 5.39
N THR A 149 5.97 -12.86 6.01
CA THR A 149 5.89 -12.21 7.31
C THR A 149 5.50 -10.73 7.21
N ILE A 150 4.98 -10.18 8.32
CA ILE A 150 4.76 -8.73 8.45
C ILE A 150 6.09 -8.00 8.27
N ARG A 151 6.08 -6.95 7.46
CA ARG A 151 7.24 -6.12 7.12
C ARG A 151 7.10 -4.72 7.70
N GLY A 152 8.22 -4.12 8.06
CA GLY A 152 8.29 -2.74 8.52
C GLY A 152 9.70 -2.43 9.03
N GLN A 153 10.05 -1.16 9.10
CA GLN A 153 11.24 -0.76 9.84
C GLN A 153 11.04 -1.11 11.32
N ALA A 154 12.08 -1.61 11.96
CA ALA A 154 12.05 -1.95 13.38
C ALA A 154 12.95 -1.01 14.19
N LEU A 155 12.60 -0.82 15.45
CA LEU A 155 13.50 -0.23 16.45
C LEU A 155 14.67 -1.17 16.72
N LYS A 156 15.85 -0.62 16.97
CA LYS A 156 17.03 -1.39 17.42
C LYS A 156 16.86 -1.94 18.84
N THR A 157 16.19 -1.18 19.70
CA THR A 157 15.91 -1.52 21.09
C THR A 157 14.43 -1.75 21.32
N SER A 158 14.05 -2.26 22.47
CA SER A 158 12.65 -2.41 22.87
C SER A 158 11.96 -1.05 22.95
N PRO A 159 10.71 -0.93 22.50
CA PRO A 159 9.93 0.28 22.71
C PRO A 159 9.67 0.52 24.20
N LYS A 160 9.51 1.79 24.60
CA LYS A 160 9.26 2.15 25.99
C LYS A 160 8.02 1.41 26.53
N GLY A 161 8.16 0.78 27.69
CA GLY A 161 7.11 0.03 28.37
C GLY A 161 7.08 -1.47 28.06
N TYR A 162 7.98 -1.98 27.21
CA TYR A 162 8.08 -3.40 26.88
C TYR A 162 9.46 -3.97 27.20
N ALA A 163 9.50 -5.13 27.86
CA ALA A 163 10.73 -5.81 28.19
C ALA A 163 11.41 -6.39 26.92
N SER A 164 12.72 -6.55 26.97
CA SER A 164 13.49 -7.07 25.81
C SER A 164 13.24 -8.56 25.53
N ASP A 165 12.79 -9.29 26.53
CA ASP A 165 12.43 -10.71 26.50
C ASP A 165 10.91 -10.95 26.28
N HIS A 166 10.15 -9.90 25.99
CA HIS A 166 8.72 -10.02 25.68
C HIS A 166 8.49 -10.99 24.52
N PRO A 167 7.54 -11.96 24.61
CA PRO A 167 7.34 -12.99 23.58
C PRO A 167 7.07 -12.40 22.18
N GLU A 168 6.42 -11.23 22.11
CA GLU A 168 6.08 -10.54 20.85
C GLU A 168 7.03 -9.39 20.52
N ILE A 169 8.23 -9.34 21.10
CA ILE A 169 9.14 -8.21 20.97
C ILE A 169 9.50 -7.88 19.51
N ALA A 170 9.55 -8.89 18.64
CA ALA A 170 9.82 -8.71 17.22
C ALA A 170 8.72 -7.85 16.53
N LEU A 171 7.45 -8.09 16.85
CA LEU A 171 6.31 -7.32 16.37
C LEU A 171 6.25 -5.93 17.02
N LEU A 172 6.49 -5.86 18.33
CA LEU A 172 6.44 -4.61 19.09
C LEU A 172 7.51 -3.59 18.65
N ARG A 173 8.66 -4.06 18.13
CA ARG A 173 9.70 -3.19 17.56
C ARG A 173 9.32 -2.56 16.22
N LEU A 174 8.33 -3.09 15.50
CA LEU A 174 7.94 -2.55 14.20
C LEU A 174 7.42 -1.11 14.33
N LYS A 175 7.74 -0.30 13.31
CA LYS A 175 7.25 1.07 13.11
C LYS A 175 6.17 1.15 12.03
N SER A 176 6.02 0.09 11.26
CA SER A 176 4.99 -0.08 10.23
C SER A 176 4.58 -1.55 10.22
N PHE A 177 3.33 -1.80 9.84
CA PHE A 177 2.77 -3.14 9.80
C PHE A 177 2.24 -3.37 8.40
N LEU A 178 3.05 -4.01 7.54
CA LEU A 178 2.77 -4.17 6.13
C LEU A 178 2.91 -5.63 5.70
N VAL A 179 2.02 -6.03 4.82
CA VAL A 179 2.16 -7.25 4.02
C VAL A 179 2.19 -6.87 2.55
N LYS A 180 2.93 -7.61 1.71
CA LYS A 180 3.17 -7.21 0.32
C LYS A 180 3.30 -8.43 -0.58
N LYS A 181 2.65 -8.36 -1.75
CA LYS A 181 2.83 -9.27 -2.89
C LYS A 181 3.42 -8.51 -4.06
N ASP A 182 4.60 -8.90 -4.52
CA ASP A 182 5.19 -8.36 -5.74
C ASP A 182 4.41 -8.84 -6.98
N LEU A 183 4.26 -7.94 -7.95
CA LEU A 183 3.54 -8.15 -9.19
C LEU A 183 4.49 -7.94 -10.36
N THR A 184 4.40 -8.78 -11.38
CA THR A 184 5.13 -8.59 -12.63
C THR A 184 4.35 -7.67 -13.57
N ASP A 185 5.03 -6.94 -14.45
CA ASP A 185 4.38 -6.12 -15.48
C ASP A 185 3.44 -6.97 -16.33
N HIS A 186 3.84 -8.21 -16.67
CA HIS A 186 3.02 -9.16 -17.41
C HIS A 186 1.69 -9.48 -16.70
N SER A 187 1.66 -9.47 -15.36
CA SER A 187 0.42 -9.75 -14.60
C SER A 187 -0.70 -8.74 -14.86
N PHE A 188 -0.39 -7.53 -15.33
CA PHE A 188 -1.36 -6.49 -15.69
C PHE A 188 -1.92 -6.63 -17.11
N HIS A 189 -1.32 -7.48 -17.94
CA HIS A 189 -1.79 -7.74 -19.31
C HIS A 189 -2.81 -8.89 -19.36
N SER A 190 -2.94 -9.65 -18.29
CA SER A 190 -3.90 -10.75 -18.20
C SER A 190 -5.33 -10.24 -18.04
N SER A 191 -6.30 -10.88 -18.70
CA SER A 191 -7.72 -10.54 -18.58
C SER A 191 -8.28 -10.68 -17.15
N ASN A 192 -7.59 -11.46 -16.30
CA ASN A 192 -7.96 -11.66 -14.90
C ASN A 192 -7.16 -10.81 -13.90
N HIS A 193 -6.42 -9.78 -14.38
CA HIS A 193 -5.58 -8.97 -13.49
C HIS A 193 -6.38 -8.31 -12.37
N LEU A 194 -7.56 -7.77 -12.67
CA LEU A 194 -8.42 -7.11 -11.69
C LEU A 194 -8.92 -8.12 -10.63
N SER A 195 -9.44 -9.27 -11.05
CA SER A 195 -9.93 -10.29 -10.09
C SER A 195 -8.81 -10.79 -9.18
N ARG A 196 -7.59 -10.94 -9.69
CA ARG A 196 -6.42 -11.30 -8.86
C ARG A 196 -6.09 -10.24 -7.82
N LEU A 197 -6.17 -8.95 -8.17
CA LEU A 197 -5.95 -7.85 -7.23
C LEU A 197 -7.05 -7.80 -6.16
N ILE A 198 -8.31 -8.06 -6.53
CA ILE A 198 -9.44 -8.15 -5.59
C ILE A 198 -9.22 -9.32 -4.62
N THR A 199 -8.85 -10.51 -5.12
CA THR A 199 -8.54 -11.68 -4.27
C THR A 199 -7.40 -11.39 -3.29
N LEU A 200 -6.34 -10.68 -3.73
CA LEU A 200 -5.30 -10.22 -2.80
C LEU A 200 -5.86 -9.28 -1.74
N GLY A 201 -6.81 -8.41 -2.10
CA GLY A 201 -7.52 -7.54 -1.17
C GLY A 201 -8.33 -8.34 -0.14
N GLU A 202 -9.08 -9.36 -0.57
CA GLU A 202 -9.82 -10.25 0.34
C GLU A 202 -8.91 -10.93 1.35
N MET A 203 -7.76 -11.43 0.90
CA MET A 203 -6.77 -12.03 1.81
C MET A 203 -6.19 -11.02 2.80
N ILE A 204 -5.98 -9.75 2.40
CA ILE A 204 -5.45 -8.69 3.26
C ILE A 204 -6.50 -8.18 4.24
N HIS A 205 -7.79 -8.27 3.92
CA HIS A 205 -8.87 -7.67 4.70
C HIS A 205 -8.84 -8.02 6.20
N PRO A 206 -8.69 -9.29 6.62
CA PRO A 206 -8.60 -9.63 8.04
C PRO A 206 -7.42 -8.95 8.75
N PHE A 207 -6.30 -8.79 8.08
CA PHE A 207 -5.13 -8.09 8.59
C PHE A 207 -5.37 -6.58 8.77
N ASN A 208 -5.97 -5.93 7.77
CA ASN A 208 -6.36 -4.53 7.88
C ASN A 208 -7.39 -4.33 8.98
N LYS A 209 -8.37 -5.24 9.11
CA LYS A 209 -9.40 -5.18 10.13
C LYS A 209 -8.83 -5.29 11.55
N TYR A 210 -7.86 -6.19 11.77
CA TYR A 210 -7.15 -6.26 13.05
C TYR A 210 -6.49 -4.91 13.40
N LEU A 211 -5.82 -4.27 12.45
CA LEU A 211 -5.19 -2.97 12.66
C LEU A 211 -6.20 -1.84 12.86
N GLU A 212 -7.37 -1.89 12.22
CA GLU A 212 -8.45 -0.93 12.45
C GLU A 212 -9.00 -1.03 13.88
N VAL A 213 -9.27 -2.25 14.33
CA VAL A 213 -9.72 -2.50 15.72
C VAL A 213 -8.68 -1.99 16.70
N ALA A 214 -7.40 -2.23 16.44
CA ALA A 214 -6.34 -1.77 17.32
C ALA A 214 -6.28 -0.24 17.48
N ILE A 215 -6.70 0.52 16.49
CA ILE A 215 -6.62 2.00 16.51
C ILE A 215 -7.93 2.71 16.81
N SER A 216 -9.04 1.94 16.96
CA SER A 216 -10.37 2.48 17.27
C SER A 216 -10.46 3.13 18.67
#